data_5af18faf9a07945ab763ccfcd121b2df
#
_entry.id   5af18faf9a07945ab763ccfcd121b2df
#
_cell.length_a   1.000
_cell.length_b   1.000
_cell.length_c   1.000
_cell.angle_alpha   90.00
_cell.angle_beta   90.00
_cell.angle_gamma   90.00
#
_symmetry.space_group_name_H-M   'P 1'
#
loop_
_entity.id
_entity.type
_entity.pdbx_description
1 polymer ?
#
loop_
_entity_poly.entity_id
_entity_poly.type
_entity_poly.pdbx_seq_one_letter_code
_entity_poly.pdbx_strand_id
1 'polypeptide(L)'
;FLFRIIMANVFVNKKVDLTSDATTTLYTVPSATTAIIKSILVSDDSGSGSGITITLTNTSDAVFSIAFQKVIQANEPTEILTNPLVAETGEIIKVAAANANRVHVILSAMQVTPRTVTT
;
A
#
# COMPACT_ATOMS: atom_id res chain seq x y z
N PHE A 1 -26.52 -12.20 29.12
CA PHE A 1 -25.57 -11.14 28.81
C PHE A 1 -25.71 -10.69 27.36
N LEU A 2 -25.29 -9.47 27.11
CA LEU A 2 -25.28 -8.92 25.76
C LEU A 2 -23.87 -8.68 25.32
N PHE A 3 -23.66 -8.83 24.01
CA PHE A 3 -22.43 -8.35 23.37
C PHE A 3 -22.79 -7.64 22.09
N ARG A 4 -21.93 -6.77 21.65
CA ARG A 4 -22.08 -6.07 20.39
C ARG A 4 -20.74 -5.99 19.67
N ILE A 5 -20.80 -5.86 18.35
CA ILE A 5 -19.62 -5.68 17.52
C ILE A 5 -19.46 -4.19 17.26
N ILE A 6 -18.30 -3.66 17.56
CA ILE A 6 -17.93 -2.30 17.21
C ILE A 6 -16.72 -2.34 16.29
N MET A 7 -16.58 -1.28 15.49
CA MET A 7 -15.45 -1.15 14.59
C MET A 7 -14.35 -0.33 15.26
N ALA A 8 -13.11 -0.78 15.15
CA ALA A 8 -11.95 -0.02 15.57
C ALA A 8 -11.20 0.46 14.33
N ASN A 9 -10.94 1.76 14.26
CA ASN A 9 -10.26 2.39 13.14
C ASN A 9 -8.88 2.82 13.58
N VAL A 10 -7.85 2.39 12.84
CA VAL A 10 -6.48 2.75 13.12
C VAL A 10 -5.84 3.26 11.84
N PHE A 11 -5.22 4.43 11.92
CA PHE A 11 -4.46 4.95 10.79
C PHE A 11 -3.03 4.40 10.85
N VAL A 12 -2.54 3.94 9.70
CA VAL A 12 -1.18 3.39 9.59
C VAL A 12 -0.49 3.98 8.38
N ASN A 13 0.83 4.04 8.43
CA ASN A 13 1.63 4.24 7.23
C ASN A 13 2.63 3.10 7.09
N LYS A 14 2.90 2.73 5.83
CA LYS A 14 3.92 1.76 5.47
C LYS A 14 4.81 2.42 4.44
N LYS A 15 6.11 2.29 4.59
CA LYS A 15 7.07 2.96 3.73
C LYS A 15 8.23 2.06 3.43
N VAL A 16 8.84 2.29 2.27
CA VAL A 16 10.01 1.52 1.84
C VAL A 16 10.91 2.41 1.02
N ASP A 17 12.20 2.25 1.23
CA ASP A 17 13.25 2.77 0.37
C ASP A 17 13.64 1.63 -0.58
N LEU A 18 13.41 1.83 -1.87
CA LEU A 18 13.65 0.78 -2.86
C LEU A 18 15.15 0.78 -3.24
N THR A 19 15.92 0.00 -2.48
CA THR A 19 17.37 -0.12 -2.67
C THR A 19 17.76 -1.11 -3.77
N SER A 20 16.78 -1.84 -4.31
CA SER A 20 16.99 -2.75 -5.44
C SER A 20 15.82 -2.63 -6.41
N ASP A 21 15.94 -3.31 -7.56
CA ASP A 21 14.85 -3.38 -8.54
C ASP A 21 13.94 -4.58 -8.32
N ALA A 22 14.13 -5.33 -7.23
CA ALA A 22 13.31 -6.48 -6.91
C ALA A 22 11.94 -6.05 -6.37
N THR A 23 10.94 -6.89 -6.62
CA THR A 23 9.60 -6.68 -6.06
C THR A 23 9.64 -6.82 -4.55
N THR A 24 9.11 -5.82 -3.86
CA THR A 24 9.11 -5.72 -2.40
C THR A 24 7.69 -5.63 -1.88
N THR A 25 7.38 -6.37 -0.81
CA THR A 25 6.10 -6.24 -0.12
C THR A 25 6.09 -4.93 0.66
N LEU A 26 5.13 -4.06 0.34
CA LEU A 26 4.94 -2.80 1.06
C LEU A 26 3.98 -2.97 2.23
N TYR A 27 2.87 -3.68 2.01
CA TYR A 27 1.82 -3.80 3.01
C TYR A 27 1.05 -5.09 2.82
N THR A 28 0.87 -5.84 3.89
CA THR A 28 -0.03 -6.99 3.94
C THR A 28 -1.18 -6.64 4.88
N VAL A 29 -2.41 -6.77 4.39
CA VAL A 29 -3.59 -6.48 5.22
C VAL A 29 -3.69 -7.53 6.32
N PRO A 30 -3.71 -7.12 7.60
CA PRO A 30 -3.76 -8.06 8.72
C PRO A 30 -5.03 -8.90 8.73
N SER A 31 -5.01 -9.98 9.53
CA SER A 31 -6.18 -10.83 9.73
C SER A 31 -7.34 -10.01 10.31
N ALA A 32 -8.57 -10.40 9.96
CA ALA A 32 -9.81 -9.78 10.43
C ALA A 32 -9.83 -8.26 10.22
N THR A 33 -9.18 -7.76 9.16
CA THR A 33 -9.02 -6.34 8.91
C THR A 33 -9.40 -6.04 7.47
N THR A 34 -10.08 -4.91 7.27
CA THR A 34 -10.23 -4.29 5.95
C THR A 34 -9.43 -3.00 5.95
N ALA A 35 -8.58 -2.82 4.95
CA ALA A 35 -7.79 -1.61 4.82
C ALA A 35 -8.39 -0.69 3.77
N ILE A 36 -8.53 0.58 4.11
CA ILE A 36 -8.88 1.63 3.16
C ILE A 36 -7.60 2.38 2.88
N ILE A 37 -7.01 2.13 1.71
CA ILE A 37 -5.75 2.76 1.32
C ILE A 37 -6.07 4.12 0.75
N LYS A 38 -5.60 5.16 1.43
CA LYS A 38 -5.94 6.54 1.10
C LYS A 38 -4.92 7.19 0.19
N SER A 39 -3.67 6.74 0.25
CA SER A 39 -2.58 7.33 -0.52
C SER A 39 -1.47 6.32 -0.73
N ILE A 40 -0.92 6.31 -1.93
CA ILE A 40 0.36 5.67 -2.23
C ILE A 40 1.20 6.75 -2.89
N LEU A 41 2.09 7.33 -2.12
CA LEU A 41 2.94 8.43 -2.56
C LEU A 41 4.30 7.89 -2.94
N VAL A 42 4.72 8.18 -4.17
CA VAL A 42 6.02 7.74 -4.70
C VAL A 42 6.83 8.99 -5.00
N SER A 43 8.07 9.02 -4.51
CA SER A 43 8.95 10.15 -4.76
C SER A 43 10.33 9.68 -5.19
N ASP A 44 10.96 10.44 -6.06
CA ASP A 44 12.35 10.26 -6.46
C ASP A 44 13.19 11.39 -5.88
N ASP A 45 14.18 11.03 -5.07
CA ASP A 45 15.13 12.00 -4.52
C ASP A 45 16.53 11.85 -5.13
N SER A 46 16.67 11.01 -6.16
CA SER A 46 17.96 10.79 -6.83
C SER A 46 18.28 11.84 -7.89
N GLY A 47 17.25 12.54 -8.37
CA GLY A 47 17.40 13.47 -9.50
C GLY A 47 17.39 12.82 -10.87
N SER A 48 17.15 11.50 -10.95
CA SER A 48 17.23 10.74 -12.21
C SER A 48 15.90 10.18 -12.69
N GLY A 49 14.90 10.16 -11.84
CA GLY A 49 13.62 9.53 -12.16
C GLY A 49 13.69 8.00 -12.19
N SER A 50 12.57 7.36 -12.29
CA SER A 50 12.47 5.90 -12.41
C SER A 50 11.06 5.52 -12.86
N GLY A 51 10.88 4.26 -13.28
CA GLY A 51 9.55 3.67 -13.39
C GLY A 51 9.18 2.99 -12.10
N ILE A 52 7.87 2.89 -11.82
CA ILE A 52 7.35 2.17 -10.66
C ILE A 52 6.21 1.25 -11.09
N THR A 53 6.20 0.04 -10.55
CA THR A 53 5.09 -0.90 -10.69
C THR A 53 4.55 -1.20 -9.31
N ILE A 54 3.23 -1.04 -9.14
CA ILE A 54 2.54 -1.29 -7.87
C ILE A 54 1.40 -2.25 -8.16
N THR A 55 1.34 -3.33 -7.40
CA THR A 55 0.33 -4.37 -7.59
C THR A 55 -0.36 -4.72 -6.29
N LEU A 56 -1.59 -5.24 -6.43
CA LEU A 56 -2.31 -5.89 -5.36
C LEU A 56 -2.38 -7.38 -5.68
N THR A 57 -1.92 -8.21 -4.76
CA THR A 57 -2.02 -9.67 -4.87
C THR A 57 -3.09 -10.15 -3.91
N ASN A 58 -4.10 -10.87 -4.42
CA ASN A 58 -5.17 -11.39 -3.58
C ASN A 58 -4.77 -12.70 -2.90
N THR A 59 -5.67 -13.25 -2.09
CA THR A 59 -5.39 -14.47 -1.33
C THR A 59 -5.30 -15.73 -2.18
N SER A 60 -5.67 -15.65 -3.44
CA SER A 60 -5.51 -16.74 -4.42
C SER A 60 -4.28 -16.53 -5.30
N ASP A 61 -3.38 -15.64 -4.91
CA ASP A 61 -2.14 -15.29 -5.63
C ASP A 61 -2.36 -14.65 -7.00
N ALA A 62 -3.56 -14.17 -7.28
CA ALA A 62 -3.80 -13.39 -8.49
C ALA A 62 -3.30 -11.95 -8.30
N VAL A 63 -2.66 -11.41 -9.33
CA VAL A 63 -1.99 -10.12 -9.30
C VAL A 63 -2.77 -9.12 -10.14
N PHE A 64 -3.08 -7.98 -9.54
CA PHE A 64 -3.77 -6.89 -10.21
C PHE A 64 -2.90 -5.63 -10.16
N SER A 65 -2.66 -5.03 -11.32
CA SER A 65 -1.81 -3.84 -11.39
C SER A 65 -2.57 -2.60 -10.95
N ILE A 66 -2.01 -1.86 -10.00
CA ILE A 66 -2.47 -0.52 -9.63
C ILE A 66 -1.78 0.50 -10.51
N ALA A 67 -0.46 0.35 -10.69
CA ALA A 67 0.33 1.14 -11.62
C ALA A 67 1.35 0.21 -12.28
N PHE A 68 1.47 0.28 -13.59
CA PHE A 68 2.39 -0.58 -14.34
C PHE A 68 3.41 0.28 -15.08
N GLN A 69 4.66 0.19 -14.66
CA GLN A 69 5.79 0.91 -15.25
C GLN A 69 5.50 2.42 -15.40
N LYS A 70 4.84 2.99 -14.37
CA LYS A 70 4.54 4.42 -14.37
C LYS A 70 5.82 5.21 -14.19
N VAL A 71 6.02 6.21 -15.04
CA VAL A 71 7.19 7.08 -14.96
C VAL A 71 7.04 8.03 -13.77
N ILE A 72 8.04 8.04 -12.90
CA ILE A 72 8.15 8.96 -11.77
C ILE A 72 9.18 10.01 -12.14
N GLN A 73 8.75 11.26 -12.11
CA GLN A 73 9.63 12.38 -12.46
C GLN A 73 10.68 12.62 -11.38
N ALA A 74 11.83 13.09 -11.81
CA ALA A 74 12.92 13.40 -10.90
C ALA A 74 12.53 14.50 -9.92
N ASN A 75 12.89 14.31 -8.65
CA ASN A 75 12.72 15.30 -7.57
C ASN A 75 11.28 15.71 -7.31
N GLU A 76 10.30 14.90 -7.71
CA GLU A 76 8.87 15.20 -7.52
C GLU A 76 8.15 14.06 -6.83
N PRO A 77 7.19 14.35 -5.93
CA PRO A 77 6.29 13.35 -5.42
C PRO A 77 5.17 13.08 -6.43
N THR A 78 4.72 11.84 -6.51
CA THR A 78 3.61 11.44 -7.36
C THR A 78 2.62 10.65 -6.54
N GLU A 79 1.38 11.11 -6.49
CA GLU A 79 0.30 10.34 -5.87
C GLU A 79 -0.23 9.34 -6.90
N ILE A 80 -0.21 8.06 -6.55
CA ILE A 80 -0.65 6.98 -7.45
C ILE A 80 -2.17 6.85 -7.46
N LEU A 81 -2.81 7.02 -6.29
CA LEU A 81 -4.25 6.81 -6.17
C LEU A 81 -5.01 8.11 -6.41
N THR A 82 -6.02 8.05 -7.28
CA THR A 82 -6.96 9.16 -7.44
C THR A 82 -8.16 9.04 -6.51
N ASN A 83 -8.46 7.81 -6.08
CA ASN A 83 -9.55 7.51 -5.15
C ASN A 83 -9.05 6.47 -4.14
N PRO A 84 -9.66 6.41 -2.94
CA PRO A 84 -9.30 5.37 -1.99
C PRO A 84 -9.49 3.97 -2.57
N LEU A 85 -8.60 3.06 -2.17
CA LEU A 85 -8.61 1.67 -2.61
C LEU A 85 -8.87 0.78 -1.40
N VAL A 86 -9.87 -0.08 -1.49
CA VAL A 86 -10.15 -1.04 -0.41
C VAL A 86 -9.34 -2.30 -0.66
N ALA A 87 -8.58 -2.72 0.34
CA ALA A 87 -7.85 -3.98 0.34
C ALA A 87 -8.39 -4.87 1.46
N GLU A 88 -8.65 -6.12 1.13
CA GLU A 88 -9.27 -7.08 2.05
C GLU A 88 -8.21 -7.88 2.81
N THR A 89 -8.64 -8.55 3.87
CA THR A 89 -7.77 -9.38 4.70
C THR A 89 -6.87 -10.29 3.85
N GLY A 90 -5.57 -10.27 4.13
CA GLY A 90 -4.60 -11.12 3.46
C GLY A 90 -4.10 -10.62 2.12
N GLU A 91 -4.69 -9.57 1.58
CA GLU A 91 -4.21 -8.99 0.33
C GLU A 91 -2.91 -8.21 0.55
N ILE A 92 -2.07 -8.19 -0.48
CA ILE A 92 -0.71 -7.67 -0.37
C ILE A 92 -0.50 -6.60 -1.43
N ILE A 93 0.00 -5.44 -1.00
CA ILE A 93 0.46 -4.39 -1.90
C ILE A 93 1.96 -4.58 -2.07
N LYS A 94 2.39 -4.78 -3.32
CA LYS A 94 3.80 -4.95 -3.68
C LYS A 94 4.25 -3.84 -4.60
N VAL A 95 5.51 -3.48 -4.50
CA VAL A 95 6.09 -2.40 -5.28
C VAL A 95 7.43 -2.85 -5.88
N ALA A 96 7.74 -2.33 -7.06
CA ALA A 96 9.02 -2.57 -7.72
C ALA A 96 9.41 -1.33 -8.51
N ALA A 97 10.63 -0.84 -8.31
CA ALA A 97 11.18 0.25 -9.10
C ALA A 97 12.01 -0.31 -10.25
N ALA A 98 12.00 0.39 -11.38
CA ALA A 98 12.82 0.00 -12.52
C ALA A 98 14.31 0.18 -12.24
N ASN A 99 14.66 1.11 -11.36
CA ASN A 99 16.04 1.44 -11.01
C ASN A 99 16.22 1.45 -9.49
N ALA A 100 17.29 0.82 -9.03
CA ALA A 100 17.62 0.77 -7.60
C ALA A 100 18.04 2.15 -7.07
N ASN A 101 17.76 2.37 -5.79
CA ASN A 101 18.23 3.55 -5.04
C ASN A 101 17.72 4.89 -5.57
N ARG A 102 16.53 4.91 -6.17
CA ARG A 102 15.96 6.15 -6.73
C ARG A 102 14.62 6.54 -6.11
N VAL A 103 13.89 5.59 -5.58
CA VAL A 103 12.45 5.79 -5.27
C VAL A 103 12.13 5.41 -3.84
N HIS A 104 11.36 6.25 -3.19
CA HIS A 104 10.74 5.98 -1.90
C HIS A 104 9.23 5.88 -2.08
N VAL A 105 8.59 4.96 -1.35
CA VAL A 105 7.15 4.77 -1.41
C VAL A 105 6.57 4.86 0.00
N ILE A 106 5.51 5.64 0.14
CA ILE A 106 4.78 5.79 1.40
C ILE A 106 3.32 5.49 1.14
N LEU A 107 2.79 4.49 1.85
CA LEU A 107 1.37 4.13 1.79
C LEU A 107 0.70 4.59 3.08
N SER A 108 -0.44 5.25 2.96
CA SER A 108 -1.27 5.66 4.09
C SER A 108 -2.61 4.95 4.00
N ALA A 109 -3.01 4.32 5.09
CA ALA A 109 -4.24 3.55 5.11
C ALA A 109 -4.96 3.69 6.45
N MET A 110 -6.27 3.44 6.42
CA MET A 110 -7.06 3.24 7.63
C MET A 110 -7.43 1.77 7.70
N GLN A 111 -7.07 1.12 8.81
CA GLN A 111 -7.45 -0.26 9.09
C GLN A 111 -8.75 -0.26 9.90
N VAL A 112 -9.72 -1.01 9.42
CA VAL A 112 -11.01 -1.17 10.07
C VAL A 112 -11.11 -2.60 10.56
N THR A 113 -11.19 -2.77 11.87
CA THR A 113 -11.21 -4.09 12.51
C THR A 113 -12.43 -4.19 13.39
N PRO A 114 -13.29 -5.22 13.20
CA PRO A 114 -14.42 -5.41 14.09
C PRO A 114 -13.95 -5.84 15.48
N ARG A 115 -14.62 -5.32 16.51
CA ARG A 115 -14.37 -5.69 17.90
C ARG A 115 -15.68 -6.12 18.53
N THR A 116 -15.61 -7.18 19.33
CA THR A 116 -16.77 -7.64 20.14
C THR A 116 -16.62 -7.12 21.55
N VAL A 117 -17.66 -6.46 22.04
CA VAL A 117 -17.71 -5.93 23.39
C VAL A 117 -18.82 -6.66 24.14
N THR A 118 -18.48 -7.22 25.29
CA THR A 118 -19.46 -7.88 26.18
C THR A 118 -19.95 -6.86 27.20
N THR A 119 -21.26 -6.73 27.31
CA THR A 119 -21.90 -5.79 28.24
C THR A 119 -22.83 -6.50 29.20
#